data_5f216dd0880c3161e7cf7efce68247c7
#
_entry.id   5f216dd0880c3161e7cf7efce68247c7
#
_cell.length_a   1.000
_cell.length_b   1.000
_cell.length_c   1.000
_cell.angle_alpha   90.00
_cell.angle_beta   90.00
_cell.angle_gamma   90.00
#
_symmetry.space_group_name_H-M   'P 1'
#
loop_
_entity.id
_entity.type
_entity.pdbx_description
1 polymer ?
#
loop_
_entity_poly.entity_id
_entity_poly.type
_entity_poly.pdbx_seq_one_letter_code
_entity_poly.pdbx_strand_id
1 'polypeptide(L)'
;MRNVRTVAILGVLLLAGCASEPHKRTITQQQTPLTKAPPEKVAQAWSMFTESAANNYGVDQKLVEAIISVESGGNPTVVSKSNAIGLMQIKASTAGREVYRVQGRRGQPSSKELRDPVRNIDIGTAYLKILQDQSLAGIRDPQTLRYATIVSYANGAGALLRTFSRDRHRAIAMINALSPEEFYQHVQTKHPAAQAPRYLWKVTTAYRTI
;
A
#
# COMPACT_ATOMS: atom_id res chain seq x y z
N MET A 1 55.42 -41.62 54.24
CA MET A 1 56.49 -42.20 53.47
C MET A 1 56.49 -41.49 52.10
N ARG A 2 57.27 -40.44 51.95
CA ARG A 2 58.54 -40.33 51.26
C ARG A 2 58.53 -41.09 49.92
N ASN A 3 58.51 -40.34 48.77
CA ASN A 3 59.73 -40.13 48.02
C ASN A 3 59.57 -39.04 46.93
N VAL A 4 60.52 -38.19 47.00
CA VAL A 4 60.95 -37.16 46.09
C VAL A 4 61.79 -37.76 44.97
N ARG A 5 61.76 -37.23 43.75
CA ARG A 5 62.82 -37.09 42.74
C ARG A 5 62.32 -36.31 41.55
N THR A 6 62.58 -35.06 41.39
CA THR A 6 63.79 -34.36 40.92
C THR A 6 64.10 -34.54 39.41
N VAL A 7 63.95 -33.42 38.68
CA VAL A 7 64.77 -32.80 37.61
C VAL A 7 64.83 -33.47 36.24
N ALA A 8 64.46 -32.71 35.21
CA ALA A 8 65.45 -32.28 34.19
C ALA A 8 64.82 -31.17 33.31
N ILE A 9 65.50 -30.07 33.25
CA ILE A 9 65.34 -28.94 32.36
C ILE A 9 65.93 -29.34 31.01
N LEU A 10 65.18 -29.16 29.91
CA LEU A 10 65.75 -29.03 28.58
C LEU A 10 65.05 -27.93 27.82
N GLY A 11 65.71 -26.82 27.65
CA GLY A 11 65.28 -25.70 26.85
C GLY A 11 65.41 -26.05 25.37
N VAL A 12 64.33 -25.70 24.62
CA VAL A 12 64.41 -25.58 23.18
C VAL A 12 63.82 -24.24 22.80
N LEU A 13 64.65 -23.34 22.34
CA LEU A 13 64.31 -22.17 21.58
C LEU A 13 63.58 -22.61 20.29
N LEU A 14 62.41 -22.12 20.05
CA LEU A 14 61.80 -22.15 18.73
C LEU A 14 61.21 -20.77 18.36
N LEU A 15 61.77 -20.36 17.27
CA LEU A 15 61.54 -19.19 16.42
C LEU A 15 60.10 -18.68 16.34
N ALA A 16 60.02 -17.36 16.47
CA ALA A 16 58.83 -16.58 16.14
C ALA A 16 58.49 -16.74 14.65
N GLY A 17 57.39 -17.39 14.38
CA GLY A 17 56.71 -17.36 13.06
C GLY A 17 55.53 -16.43 13.13
N CYS A 18 55.65 -15.22 12.57
CA CYS A 18 54.52 -14.35 12.32
C CYS A 18 53.63 -14.97 11.22
N ALA A 19 52.61 -15.70 11.61
CA ALA A 19 51.54 -16.08 10.70
C ALA A 19 50.46 -14.97 10.75
N SER A 20 50.48 -14.13 9.73
CA SER A 20 49.41 -13.16 9.49
C SER A 20 48.15 -13.90 9.07
N GLU A 21 47.19 -14.02 9.97
CA GLU A 21 45.86 -14.49 9.62
C GLU A 21 45.18 -13.46 8.73
N PRO A 22 44.56 -13.88 7.59
CA PRO A 22 43.76 -12.96 6.79
C PRO A 22 42.46 -12.64 7.55
N HIS A 23 42.35 -11.39 7.98
CA HIS A 23 41.08 -10.83 8.48
C HIS A 23 40.01 -11.01 7.41
N LYS A 24 39.16 -12.02 7.53
CA LYS A 24 37.87 -12.08 6.87
C LYS A 24 37.06 -10.93 7.40
N ARG A 25 37.05 -9.81 6.69
CA ARG A 25 36.04 -8.76 6.86
C ARG A 25 34.68 -9.36 6.49
N THR A 26 33.95 -9.84 7.47
CA THR A 26 32.54 -10.10 7.37
C THR A 26 31.90 -8.73 7.19
N ILE A 27 31.64 -8.35 5.91
CA ILE A 27 30.77 -7.24 5.60
C ILE A 27 29.37 -7.69 6.01
N THR A 28 28.99 -7.41 7.25
CA THR A 28 27.61 -7.43 7.66
C THR A 28 26.95 -6.28 6.90
N GLN A 29 26.39 -6.58 5.73
CA GLN A 29 25.43 -5.69 5.10
C GLN A 29 24.26 -5.57 6.08
N GLN A 30 24.30 -4.55 6.91
CA GLN A 30 23.08 -4.04 7.54
C GLN A 30 22.17 -3.63 6.38
N GLN A 31 21.26 -4.55 6.04
CA GLN A 31 20.08 -4.20 5.25
C GLN A 31 19.28 -3.23 6.10
N THR A 32 19.56 -1.94 5.92
CA THR A 32 18.63 -0.87 6.32
C THR A 32 17.29 -1.24 5.70
N PRO A 33 16.22 -1.35 6.49
CA PRO A 33 14.89 -1.51 5.92
C PRO A 33 14.70 -0.41 4.90
N LEU A 34 14.35 -0.74 3.66
CA LEU A 34 13.99 0.22 2.63
C LEU A 34 12.81 1.03 3.20
N THR A 35 13.10 2.16 3.80
CA THR A 35 12.09 3.11 4.24
C THR A 35 11.36 3.59 2.99
N LYS A 36 10.05 3.34 2.92
CA LYS A 36 9.21 3.88 1.85
C LYS A 36 9.46 5.38 1.77
N ALA A 37 9.57 5.89 0.54
CA ALA A 37 9.69 7.33 0.34
C ALA A 37 8.53 8.07 1.01
N PRO A 38 8.75 9.27 1.57
CA PRO A 38 7.68 10.08 2.14
C PRO A 38 6.60 10.37 1.08
N PRO A 39 5.32 10.47 1.49
CA PRO A 39 4.20 10.67 0.57
C PRO A 39 4.37 11.83 -0.40
N GLU A 40 4.96 12.95 0.06
CA GLU A 40 5.21 14.16 -0.74
C GLU A 40 6.19 13.90 -1.89
N LYS A 41 7.23 13.11 -1.64
CA LYS A 41 8.20 12.74 -2.70
C LYS A 41 7.58 11.77 -3.70
N VAL A 42 6.70 10.88 -3.24
CA VAL A 42 5.95 9.97 -4.13
C VAL A 42 4.99 10.78 -5.00
N ALA A 43 4.24 11.72 -4.41
CA ALA A 43 3.33 12.61 -5.11
C ALA A 43 4.08 13.42 -6.18
N GLN A 44 5.18 14.07 -5.80
CA GLN A 44 6.01 14.85 -6.73
C GLN A 44 6.52 14.03 -7.92
N ALA A 45 6.94 12.79 -7.68
CA ALA A 45 7.47 11.92 -8.73
C ALA A 45 6.44 11.54 -9.79
N TRP A 46 5.15 11.49 -9.44
CA TRP A 46 4.06 11.05 -10.31
C TRP A 46 3.04 12.16 -10.63
N SER A 47 3.27 13.41 -10.17
CA SER A 47 2.31 14.52 -10.21
C SER A 47 1.71 14.78 -11.59
N MET A 48 2.52 14.80 -12.64
CA MET A 48 2.04 15.05 -14.01
C MET A 48 1.05 13.99 -14.48
N PHE A 49 1.28 12.73 -14.14
CA PHE A 49 0.40 11.63 -14.53
C PHE A 49 -0.84 11.55 -13.65
N THR A 50 -0.72 11.83 -12.36
CA THR A 50 -1.86 11.86 -11.43
C THR A 50 -2.76 13.06 -11.70
N GLU A 51 -2.20 14.22 -12.03
CA GLU A 51 -2.96 15.41 -12.46
C GLU A 51 -3.76 15.13 -13.72
N SER A 52 -3.12 14.57 -14.75
CA SER A 52 -3.81 14.22 -16.01
C SER A 52 -4.96 13.25 -15.77
N ALA A 53 -4.74 12.17 -15.02
CA ALA A 53 -5.78 11.20 -14.73
C ALA A 53 -6.89 11.80 -13.83
N ALA A 54 -6.53 12.57 -12.82
CA ALA A 54 -7.45 13.24 -11.91
C ALA A 54 -8.40 14.19 -12.68
N ASN A 55 -7.85 15.00 -13.58
CA ASN A 55 -8.63 15.91 -14.44
C ASN A 55 -9.54 15.14 -15.40
N ASN A 56 -9.05 14.08 -16.03
CA ASN A 56 -9.83 13.26 -16.95
C ASN A 56 -11.08 12.61 -16.32
N TYR A 57 -10.95 12.18 -15.06
CA TYR A 57 -12.01 11.46 -14.35
C TYR A 57 -12.76 12.32 -13.33
N GLY A 58 -12.31 13.55 -13.04
CA GLY A 58 -12.89 14.39 -12.00
C GLY A 58 -12.70 13.79 -10.59
N VAL A 59 -11.54 13.22 -10.33
CA VAL A 59 -11.16 12.65 -9.03
C VAL A 59 -10.12 13.56 -8.37
N ASP A 60 -10.13 13.64 -7.05
CA ASP A 60 -9.15 14.39 -6.27
C ASP A 60 -7.73 13.83 -6.51
N GLN A 61 -6.84 14.61 -7.14
CA GLN A 61 -5.45 14.24 -7.42
C GLN A 61 -4.72 13.79 -6.16
N LYS A 62 -4.89 14.52 -5.07
CA LYS A 62 -4.27 14.24 -3.79
C LYS A 62 -4.68 12.87 -3.22
N LEU A 63 -5.91 12.44 -3.47
CA LEU A 63 -6.38 11.11 -3.13
C LEU A 63 -5.66 10.02 -3.94
N VAL A 64 -5.47 10.23 -5.25
CA VAL A 64 -4.73 9.29 -6.11
C VAL A 64 -3.30 9.13 -5.62
N GLU A 65 -2.62 10.24 -5.32
CA GLU A 65 -1.24 10.26 -4.84
C GLU A 65 -1.08 9.59 -3.47
N ALA A 66 -2.02 9.82 -2.55
CA ALA A 66 -2.05 9.17 -1.24
C ALA A 66 -2.21 7.65 -1.36
N ILE A 67 -3.05 7.18 -2.28
CA ILE A 67 -3.21 5.75 -2.56
C ILE A 67 -1.92 5.17 -3.15
N ILE A 68 -1.29 5.79 -4.13
CA ILE A 68 0.00 5.36 -4.70
C ILE A 68 1.06 5.22 -3.59
N SER A 69 1.15 6.22 -2.71
CA SER A 69 2.10 6.19 -1.60
C SER A 69 1.89 4.98 -0.67
N VAL A 70 0.65 4.67 -0.36
CA VAL A 70 0.31 3.56 0.55
C VAL A 70 0.47 2.20 -0.14
N GLU A 71 0.02 2.06 -1.39
CA GLU A 71 0.00 0.81 -2.13
C GLU A 71 1.41 0.34 -2.52
N SER A 72 2.18 1.19 -3.15
CA SER A 72 3.48 0.81 -3.74
C SER A 72 4.67 1.59 -3.17
N GLY A 73 4.42 2.71 -2.47
CA GLY A 73 5.48 3.68 -2.14
C GLY A 73 6.07 4.33 -3.37
N GLY A 74 5.30 4.44 -4.47
CA GLY A 74 5.73 5.00 -5.74
C GLY A 74 6.51 4.03 -6.64
N ASN A 75 6.62 2.75 -6.30
CA ASN A 75 7.32 1.77 -7.13
C ASN A 75 6.36 1.12 -8.16
N PRO A 76 6.54 1.36 -9.48
CA PRO A 76 5.65 0.85 -10.51
C PRO A 76 5.78 -0.66 -10.76
N THR A 77 6.84 -1.30 -10.27
CA THR A 77 7.13 -2.72 -10.57
C THR A 77 6.60 -3.69 -9.51
N VAL A 78 6.02 -3.18 -8.42
CA VAL A 78 5.51 -4.03 -7.32
C VAL A 78 4.41 -4.95 -7.79
N VAL A 79 4.53 -6.24 -7.44
CA VAL A 79 3.48 -7.24 -7.60
C VAL A 79 3.24 -7.89 -6.23
N SER A 80 2.02 -7.84 -5.74
CA SER A 80 1.66 -8.43 -4.46
C SER A 80 1.46 -9.95 -4.57
N LYS A 81 1.44 -10.64 -3.41
CA LYS A 81 1.11 -12.07 -3.33
C LYS A 81 -0.29 -12.39 -3.89
N SER A 82 -1.19 -11.42 -3.93
CA SER A 82 -2.54 -11.55 -4.47
C SER A 82 -2.67 -11.10 -5.93
N ASN A 83 -1.54 -10.93 -6.65
CA ASN A 83 -1.45 -10.47 -8.04
C ASN A 83 -2.02 -9.06 -8.27
N ALA A 84 -1.93 -8.18 -7.29
CA ALA A 84 -2.12 -6.75 -7.49
C ALA A 84 -0.82 -6.15 -8.03
N ILE A 85 -0.91 -5.27 -9.04
CA ILE A 85 0.23 -4.83 -9.86
C ILE A 85 0.34 -3.30 -9.86
N GLY A 86 1.57 -2.82 -9.76
CA GLY A 86 1.98 -1.46 -10.09
C GLY A 86 1.69 -0.42 -9.02
N LEU A 87 1.72 0.85 -9.41
CA LEU A 87 1.64 2.01 -8.53
C LEU A 87 0.41 1.99 -7.61
N MET A 88 -0.75 1.70 -8.17
CA MET A 88 -2.03 1.66 -7.45
C MET A 88 -2.48 0.24 -7.10
N GLN A 89 -1.59 -0.77 -7.23
CA GLN A 89 -1.86 -2.17 -6.88
C GLN A 89 -3.19 -2.70 -7.46
N ILE A 90 -3.35 -2.57 -8.78
CA ILE A 90 -4.56 -2.97 -9.48
C ILE A 90 -4.62 -4.49 -9.65
N LYS A 91 -5.71 -5.10 -9.23
CA LYS A 91 -6.05 -6.48 -9.58
C LYS A 91 -6.79 -6.52 -10.92
N ALA A 92 -6.19 -7.16 -11.92
CA ALA A 92 -6.77 -7.27 -13.26
C ALA A 92 -8.18 -7.85 -13.24
N SER A 93 -8.40 -8.93 -12.45
CA SER A 93 -9.67 -9.68 -12.40
C SER A 93 -10.80 -9.00 -11.61
N THR A 94 -10.55 -7.91 -10.91
CA THR A 94 -11.54 -7.16 -10.14
C THR A 94 -11.61 -5.72 -10.62
N ALA A 95 -10.82 -4.80 -10.02
CA ALA A 95 -10.80 -3.39 -10.39
C ALA A 95 -10.52 -3.18 -11.89
N GLY A 96 -9.53 -3.87 -12.46
CA GLY A 96 -9.22 -3.76 -13.88
C GLY A 96 -10.36 -4.20 -14.79
N ARG A 97 -11.00 -5.33 -14.48
CA ARG A 97 -12.17 -5.82 -15.23
C ARG A 97 -13.36 -4.86 -15.13
N GLU A 98 -13.59 -4.29 -13.96
CA GLU A 98 -14.68 -3.34 -13.74
C GLU A 98 -14.47 -2.06 -14.55
N VAL A 99 -13.25 -1.53 -14.57
CA VAL A 99 -12.91 -0.37 -15.43
C VAL A 99 -13.14 -0.71 -16.90
N TYR A 100 -12.65 -1.86 -17.37
CA TYR A 100 -12.88 -2.29 -18.76
C TYR A 100 -14.37 -2.37 -19.09
N ARG A 101 -15.15 -2.99 -18.20
CA ARG A 101 -16.61 -3.10 -18.37
C ARG A 101 -17.28 -1.73 -18.55
N VAL A 102 -16.94 -0.77 -17.70
CA VAL A 102 -17.51 0.58 -17.75
C VAL A 102 -17.06 1.34 -19.01
N GLN A 103 -15.83 1.09 -19.46
CA GLN A 103 -15.29 1.65 -20.71
C GLN A 103 -15.75 0.92 -21.98
N GLY A 104 -16.67 -0.06 -21.90
CA GLY A 104 -17.12 -0.85 -23.03
C GLY A 104 -16.08 -1.83 -23.59
N ARG A 105 -15.00 -2.06 -22.87
CA ARG A 105 -13.93 -3.01 -23.24
C ARG A 105 -14.25 -4.41 -22.72
N ARG A 106 -13.89 -5.44 -23.48
CA ARG A 106 -14.04 -6.85 -23.06
C ARG A 106 -12.82 -7.32 -22.27
N GLY A 107 -13.02 -8.25 -21.35
CA GLY A 107 -11.95 -8.91 -20.60
C GLY A 107 -11.42 -8.08 -19.44
N GLN A 108 -10.11 -8.03 -19.31
CA GLN A 108 -9.40 -7.33 -18.22
C GLN A 108 -8.02 -6.87 -18.72
N PRO A 109 -7.38 -5.87 -18.08
CA PRO A 109 -6.04 -5.44 -18.45
C PRO A 109 -5.02 -6.57 -18.27
N SER A 110 -4.04 -6.61 -19.18
CA SER A 110 -2.92 -7.53 -19.07
C SER A 110 -1.94 -7.11 -17.98
N SER A 111 -1.12 -8.05 -17.49
CA SER A 111 -0.04 -7.73 -16.54
C SER A 111 0.98 -6.75 -17.13
N LYS A 112 1.21 -6.77 -18.44
CA LYS A 112 2.08 -5.81 -19.13
C LYS A 112 1.49 -4.40 -19.06
N GLU A 113 0.21 -4.26 -19.34
CA GLU A 113 -0.52 -2.98 -19.27
C GLU A 113 -0.53 -2.42 -17.83
N LEU A 114 -0.72 -3.28 -16.81
CA LEU A 114 -0.70 -2.85 -15.42
C LEU A 114 0.71 -2.53 -14.88
N ARG A 115 1.78 -2.95 -15.56
CA ARG A 115 3.15 -2.54 -15.22
C ARG A 115 3.55 -1.20 -15.84
N ASP A 116 2.82 -0.74 -16.84
CA ASP A 116 2.98 0.61 -17.36
C ASP A 116 2.44 1.61 -16.34
N PRO A 117 3.27 2.54 -15.82
CA PRO A 117 2.85 3.43 -14.75
C PRO A 117 1.71 4.37 -15.16
N VAL A 118 1.71 4.85 -16.39
CA VAL A 118 0.66 5.76 -16.90
C VAL A 118 -0.68 5.02 -16.97
N ARG A 119 -0.67 3.81 -17.52
CA ARG A 119 -1.86 2.95 -17.60
C ARG A 119 -2.36 2.52 -16.23
N ASN A 120 -1.45 2.24 -15.31
CA ASN A 120 -1.81 1.86 -13.95
C ASN A 120 -2.53 3.00 -13.21
N ILE A 121 -1.98 4.23 -13.30
CA ILE A 121 -2.62 5.42 -12.72
C ILE A 121 -3.97 5.68 -13.37
N ASP A 122 -4.06 5.63 -14.70
CA ASP A 122 -5.32 5.83 -15.44
C ASP A 122 -6.41 4.85 -15.00
N ILE A 123 -6.11 3.54 -14.99
CA ILE A 123 -7.05 2.49 -14.57
C ILE A 123 -7.42 2.65 -13.09
N GLY A 124 -6.46 2.93 -12.22
CA GLY A 124 -6.72 3.11 -10.79
C GLY A 124 -7.60 4.31 -10.50
N THR A 125 -7.37 5.43 -11.18
CA THR A 125 -8.17 6.65 -11.06
C THR A 125 -9.57 6.46 -11.63
N ALA A 126 -9.70 5.78 -12.78
CA ALA A 126 -11.01 5.38 -13.33
C ALA A 126 -11.80 4.51 -12.34
N TYR A 127 -11.13 3.58 -11.64
CA TYR A 127 -11.78 2.76 -10.63
C TYR A 127 -12.25 3.58 -9.41
N LEU A 128 -11.47 4.56 -8.97
CA LEU A 128 -11.93 5.49 -7.92
C LEU A 128 -13.20 6.24 -8.34
N LYS A 129 -13.25 6.71 -9.58
CA LYS A 129 -14.45 7.35 -10.13
C LYS A 129 -15.67 6.41 -10.15
N ILE A 130 -15.48 5.17 -10.58
CA ILE A 130 -16.57 4.16 -10.56
C ILE A 130 -17.08 3.93 -9.13
N LEU A 131 -16.18 3.85 -8.15
CA LEU A 131 -16.58 3.72 -6.75
C LEU A 131 -17.44 4.92 -6.30
N GLN A 132 -17.02 6.14 -6.60
CA GLN A 132 -17.74 7.36 -6.20
C GLN A 132 -19.09 7.49 -6.87
N ASP A 133 -19.15 7.33 -8.20
CA ASP A 133 -20.34 7.62 -8.99
C ASP A 133 -21.36 6.49 -9.00
N GLN A 134 -20.94 5.25 -8.83
CA GLN A 134 -21.82 4.10 -8.94
C GLN A 134 -22.03 3.41 -7.59
N SER A 135 -20.93 2.96 -6.96
CA SER A 135 -21.03 2.14 -5.75
C SER A 135 -21.44 2.96 -4.51
N LEU A 136 -20.92 4.19 -4.40
CA LEU A 136 -21.09 5.09 -3.27
C LEU A 136 -21.97 6.30 -3.60
N ALA A 137 -22.58 6.30 -4.78
CA ALA A 137 -23.48 7.38 -5.23
C ALA A 137 -24.56 7.66 -4.18
N GLY A 138 -24.75 8.95 -3.88
CA GLY A 138 -25.70 9.40 -2.86
C GLY A 138 -25.08 9.75 -1.51
N ILE A 139 -23.80 9.46 -1.26
CA ILE A 139 -23.08 10.04 -0.13
C ILE A 139 -22.85 11.52 -0.43
N ARG A 140 -23.31 12.40 0.48
CA ARG A 140 -23.37 13.86 0.21
C ARG A 140 -22.13 14.60 0.72
N ASP A 141 -21.64 14.23 1.90
CA ASP A 141 -20.49 14.89 2.48
C ASP A 141 -19.19 14.47 1.76
N PRO A 142 -18.37 15.42 1.25
CA PRO A 142 -17.18 15.11 0.47
C PRO A 142 -16.10 14.35 1.26
N GLN A 143 -15.96 14.61 2.55
CA GLN A 143 -14.99 13.93 3.40
C GLN A 143 -15.42 12.50 3.69
N THR A 144 -16.70 12.30 3.98
CA THR A 144 -17.29 10.97 4.15
C THR A 144 -17.17 10.15 2.86
N LEU A 145 -17.46 10.75 1.69
CA LEU A 145 -17.28 10.10 0.39
C LEU A 145 -15.82 9.69 0.16
N ARG A 146 -14.86 10.55 0.50
CA ARG A 146 -13.43 10.23 0.41
C ARG A 146 -13.07 9.05 1.31
N TYR A 147 -13.50 9.03 2.57
CA TYR A 147 -13.26 7.91 3.48
C TYR A 147 -13.90 6.62 2.98
N ALA A 148 -15.15 6.67 2.52
CA ALA A 148 -15.85 5.55 1.95
C ALA A 148 -15.15 5.02 0.68
N THR A 149 -14.64 5.91 -0.18
CA THR A 149 -13.86 5.57 -1.37
C THR A 149 -12.57 4.84 -1.00
N ILE A 150 -11.82 5.36 -0.02
CA ILE A 150 -10.59 4.72 0.48
C ILE A 150 -10.87 3.29 0.95
N VAL A 151 -11.85 3.11 1.82
CA VAL A 151 -12.20 1.78 2.36
C VAL A 151 -12.65 0.84 1.24
N SER A 152 -13.47 1.35 0.33
CA SER A 152 -14.04 0.57 -0.78
C SER A 152 -12.99 0.16 -1.80
N TYR A 153 -11.96 0.97 -2.01
CA TYR A 153 -10.86 0.65 -2.91
C TYR A 153 -10.15 -0.65 -2.52
N ALA A 154 -9.83 -0.81 -1.25
CA ALA A 154 -9.11 -1.98 -0.76
C ALA A 154 -10.01 -3.18 -0.42
N ASN A 155 -11.25 -2.93 0.00
CA ASN A 155 -12.12 -3.96 0.60
C ASN A 155 -13.45 -4.16 -0.15
N GLY A 156 -13.71 -3.33 -1.17
CA GLY A 156 -14.95 -3.35 -1.95
C GLY A 156 -16.10 -2.60 -1.25
N ALA A 157 -16.84 -1.82 -2.02
CA ALA A 157 -17.96 -1.01 -1.53
C ALA A 157 -19.08 -1.84 -0.87
N GLY A 158 -19.33 -3.04 -1.40
CA GLY A 158 -20.34 -3.94 -0.83
C GLY A 158 -20.03 -4.38 0.60
N ALA A 159 -18.74 -4.58 0.95
CA ALA A 159 -18.36 -4.92 2.32
C ALA A 159 -18.61 -3.73 3.26
N LEU A 160 -18.23 -2.53 2.86
CA LEU A 160 -18.48 -1.31 3.62
C LEU A 160 -19.98 -1.07 3.83
N LEU A 161 -20.78 -1.06 2.76
CA LEU A 161 -22.22 -0.75 2.84
C LEU A 161 -22.96 -1.75 3.75
N ARG A 162 -22.60 -3.03 3.72
CA ARG A 162 -23.20 -4.04 4.59
C ARG A 162 -22.94 -3.85 6.08
N THR A 163 -21.96 -3.04 6.46
CA THR A 163 -21.78 -2.66 7.87
C THR A 163 -22.89 -1.76 8.39
N PHE A 164 -23.61 -1.09 7.49
CA PHE A 164 -24.77 -0.25 7.79
C PHE A 164 -26.09 -0.96 7.50
N SER A 165 -26.24 -1.51 6.29
CA SER A 165 -27.45 -2.24 5.90
C SER A 165 -27.18 -3.17 4.70
N ARG A 166 -27.99 -4.23 4.56
CA ARG A 166 -28.03 -5.05 3.34
C ARG A 166 -28.68 -4.32 2.17
N ASP A 167 -29.63 -3.42 2.47
CA ASP A 167 -30.22 -2.52 1.49
C ASP A 167 -29.30 -1.32 1.25
N ARG A 168 -28.93 -1.07 -0.02
CA ARG A 168 -28.00 -0.02 -0.41
C ARG A 168 -28.55 1.38 -0.11
N HIS A 169 -29.81 1.63 -0.39
CA HIS A 169 -30.40 2.96 -0.18
C HIS A 169 -30.44 3.29 1.31
N ARG A 170 -30.82 2.31 2.13
CA ARG A 170 -30.80 2.44 3.58
C ARG A 170 -29.38 2.61 4.11
N ALA A 171 -28.38 1.88 3.57
CA ALA A 171 -26.98 2.06 3.96
C ALA A 171 -26.50 3.49 3.69
N ILE A 172 -26.76 4.02 2.50
CA ILE A 172 -26.42 5.41 2.14
C ILE A 172 -27.14 6.43 3.02
N ALA A 173 -28.43 6.21 3.32
CA ALA A 173 -29.16 7.08 4.23
C ALA A 173 -28.55 7.09 5.64
N MET A 174 -28.16 5.92 6.16
CA MET A 174 -27.48 5.82 7.46
C MET A 174 -26.11 6.49 7.44
N ILE A 175 -25.34 6.34 6.36
CA ILE A 175 -24.03 7.02 6.19
C ILE A 175 -24.24 8.55 6.19
N ASN A 176 -25.22 9.05 5.47
CA ASN A 176 -25.52 10.48 5.39
C ASN A 176 -26.05 11.09 6.70
N ALA A 177 -26.46 10.28 7.66
CA ALA A 177 -26.85 10.73 9.00
C ALA A 177 -25.66 10.89 9.94
N LEU A 178 -24.47 10.44 9.56
CA LEU A 178 -23.25 10.54 10.35
C LEU A 178 -22.42 11.77 9.91
N SER A 179 -21.73 12.38 10.86
CA SER A 179 -20.60 13.24 10.58
C SER A 179 -19.42 12.43 9.99
N PRO A 180 -18.47 13.06 9.30
CA PRO A 180 -17.26 12.37 8.81
C PRO A 180 -16.49 11.64 9.92
N GLU A 181 -16.43 12.21 11.12
CA GLU A 181 -15.75 11.59 12.25
C GLU A 181 -16.50 10.35 12.76
N GLU A 182 -17.82 10.41 12.90
CA GLU A 182 -18.63 9.25 13.27
C GLU A 182 -18.54 8.13 12.22
N PHE A 183 -18.52 8.48 10.93
CA PHE A 183 -18.27 7.51 9.86
C PHE A 183 -16.89 6.87 10.01
N TYR A 184 -15.86 7.67 10.26
CA TYR A 184 -14.50 7.16 10.49
C TYR A 184 -14.48 6.18 11.66
N GLN A 185 -15.07 6.51 12.78
CA GLN A 185 -15.17 5.65 13.98
C GLN A 185 -15.99 4.37 13.70
N HIS A 186 -17.05 4.48 12.90
CA HIS A 186 -17.81 3.30 12.47
C HIS A 186 -16.93 2.30 11.70
N VAL A 187 -16.09 2.77 10.76
CA VAL A 187 -15.15 1.92 10.04
C VAL A 187 -14.14 1.28 11.00
N GLN A 188 -13.61 2.06 11.96
CA GLN A 188 -12.64 1.55 12.94
C GLN A 188 -13.19 0.41 13.79
N THR A 189 -14.49 0.40 14.08
CA THR A 189 -15.09 -0.52 15.06
C THR A 189 -15.99 -1.59 14.44
N LYS A 190 -16.56 -1.38 13.24
CA LYS A 190 -17.62 -2.23 12.67
C LYS A 190 -17.23 -2.90 11.36
N HIS A 191 -16.15 -2.50 10.70
CA HIS A 191 -15.78 -3.12 9.43
C HIS A 191 -15.24 -4.54 9.64
N PRO A 192 -15.76 -5.58 8.92
CA PRO A 192 -15.39 -6.98 9.16
C PRO A 192 -13.95 -7.33 8.73
N ALA A 193 -13.40 -6.60 7.76
CA ALA A 193 -12.02 -6.80 7.32
C ALA A 193 -11.06 -6.04 8.25
N ALA A 194 -10.27 -6.76 9.03
CA ALA A 194 -9.35 -6.20 10.02
C ALA A 194 -8.32 -5.18 9.43
N GLN A 195 -8.03 -5.28 8.12
CA GLN A 195 -7.13 -4.31 7.46
C GLN A 195 -7.81 -2.99 7.10
N ALA A 196 -9.14 -2.91 7.03
CA ALA A 196 -9.86 -1.71 6.59
C ALA A 196 -9.60 -0.48 7.48
N PRO A 197 -9.66 -0.58 8.82
CA PRO A 197 -9.32 0.52 9.72
C PRO A 197 -7.90 1.04 9.49
N ARG A 198 -6.94 0.13 9.40
CA ARG A 198 -5.53 0.47 9.19
C ARG A 198 -5.29 1.09 7.82
N TYR A 199 -5.97 0.61 6.80
CA TYR A 199 -5.85 1.15 5.44
C TYR A 199 -6.41 2.57 5.37
N LEU A 200 -7.62 2.79 5.92
CA LEU A 200 -8.21 4.12 6.03
C LEU A 200 -7.28 5.10 6.74
N TRP A 201 -6.72 4.70 7.88
CA TRP A 201 -5.76 5.52 8.61
C TRP A 201 -4.52 5.87 7.78
N LYS A 202 -3.90 4.88 7.11
CA LYS A 202 -2.68 5.10 6.31
C LYS A 202 -2.92 6.07 5.16
N VAL A 203 -3.99 5.86 4.38
CA VAL A 203 -4.28 6.73 3.23
C VAL A 203 -4.68 8.13 3.69
N THR A 204 -5.46 8.24 4.76
CA THR A 204 -5.84 9.54 5.33
C THR A 204 -4.62 10.30 5.87
N THR A 205 -3.67 9.59 6.49
CA THR A 205 -2.41 10.19 6.96
C THR A 205 -1.58 10.67 5.76
N ALA A 206 -1.37 9.84 4.75
CA ALA A 206 -0.65 10.24 3.53
C ALA A 206 -1.33 11.42 2.82
N TYR A 207 -2.66 11.42 2.75
CA TYR A 207 -3.44 12.52 2.17
C TYR A 207 -3.23 13.85 2.89
N ARG A 208 -3.02 13.86 4.20
CA ARG A 208 -2.78 15.08 4.97
C ARG A 208 -1.37 15.66 4.78
N THR A 209 -0.40 14.81 4.46
CA THR A 209 1.01 15.21 4.29
C THR A 209 1.36 15.65 2.87
N ILE A 210 0.59 15.27 1.87
CA ILE A 210 0.68 15.76 0.50
C ILE A 210 -0.02 17.12 0.39
#